data_e1de0312f7a326608822a47009d4ad4d
#
_entry.id   e1de0312f7a326608822a47009d4ad4d
#
_cell.length_a   1.000
_cell.length_b   1.000
_cell.length_c   1.000
_cell.angle_alpha   90.00
_cell.angle_beta   90.00
_cell.angle_gamma   90.00
#
_symmetry.space_group_name_H-M   'P 1'
#
loop_
_entity.id
_entity.type
_entity.pdbx_description
1 polymer ?
#
loop_
_entity_poly.entity_id
_entity_poly.type
_entity_poly.pdbx_seq_one_letter_code
_entity_poly.pdbx_strand_id
1 'polypeptide(L)'
;IVFKQTRAWDYLLSDNPFSTERFQSCFRFEKEKILEYGYPANDPMYAPDREEQAAKIKEKLGIPKDKKVILYAPTWRDDQFYEAGQYGFELDLDVNRLQEEFGDEYVLLLRLHYFIVDQLDLSKYGDFTVDGSSYDDITDLYLISDMLITDYSSVFFDYANLKRPVLYYTYDLDKYRDVLRGFYLDMEKDLPGPLLLTNDEVVDAIKNIDKIKEQYKDRYEEFYNRFC
;
A
#
# COMPACT_ATOMS: atom_id res chain seq x y z
N ILE A 1 5.55 -11.99 23.11
CA ILE A 1 4.67 -10.87 23.49
C ILE A 1 3.28 -11.14 22.94
N VAL A 2 3.09 -11.30 21.63
CA VAL A 2 1.78 -11.49 20.97
C VAL A 2 0.96 -12.61 21.60
N PHE A 3 1.54 -13.79 21.85
CA PHE A 3 0.82 -14.92 22.47
C PHE A 3 0.25 -14.64 23.87
N LYS A 4 0.87 -13.72 24.63
CA LYS A 4 0.31 -13.32 25.94
C LYS A 4 -0.88 -12.39 25.75
N GLN A 5 -0.85 -11.54 24.72
CA GLN A 5 -1.93 -10.59 24.43
C GLN A 5 -3.18 -11.30 23.91
N THR A 6 -3.00 -12.28 23.00
CA THR A 6 -4.11 -13.03 22.40
C THR A 6 -4.95 -13.81 23.41
N ARG A 7 -4.37 -14.18 24.55
CA ARG A 7 -5.11 -14.83 25.64
C ARG A 7 -6.15 -13.95 26.33
N ALA A 8 -6.04 -12.63 26.17
CA ALA A 8 -6.97 -11.66 26.75
C ALA A 8 -8.08 -11.25 25.77
N TRP A 9 -8.06 -11.76 24.52
CA TRP A 9 -9.07 -11.46 23.53
C TRP A 9 -10.22 -12.47 23.59
N ASP A 10 -11.44 -11.96 23.53
CA ASP A 10 -12.63 -12.81 23.45
C ASP A 10 -12.85 -13.29 22.02
N TYR A 11 -12.68 -12.40 21.04
CA TYR A 11 -12.83 -12.68 19.61
C TYR A 11 -11.74 -12.00 18.80
N LEU A 12 -11.52 -12.52 17.59
CA LEU A 12 -10.61 -11.98 16.59
C LEU A 12 -11.36 -11.81 15.27
N LEU A 13 -11.27 -10.64 14.64
CA LEU A 13 -11.82 -10.44 13.30
C LEU A 13 -10.85 -10.96 12.24
N SER A 14 -11.42 -11.54 11.21
CA SER A 14 -10.72 -11.95 9.99
C SER A 14 -11.52 -11.52 8.77
N ASP A 15 -10.83 -11.15 7.71
CA ASP A 15 -11.45 -10.70 6.46
C ASP A 15 -11.75 -11.86 5.49
N ASN A 16 -11.07 -13.00 5.63
CA ASN A 16 -11.25 -14.11 4.69
C ASN A 16 -10.76 -15.46 5.27
N PRO A 17 -11.11 -16.58 4.61
CA PRO A 17 -10.71 -17.94 5.08
C PRO A 17 -9.19 -18.14 5.16
N PHE A 18 -8.41 -17.51 4.27
CA PHE A 18 -6.95 -17.59 4.31
C PHE A 18 -6.39 -16.97 5.58
N SER A 19 -6.82 -15.75 5.92
CA SER A 19 -6.43 -15.06 7.15
C SER A 19 -6.87 -15.84 8.39
N THR A 20 -8.10 -16.37 8.39
CA THR A 20 -8.63 -17.22 9.46
C THR A 20 -7.72 -18.42 9.74
N GLU A 21 -7.30 -19.15 8.69
CA GLU A 21 -6.39 -20.29 8.83
C GLU A 21 -5.03 -19.87 9.42
N ARG A 22 -4.48 -18.73 8.95
CA ARG A 22 -3.19 -18.24 9.46
C ARG A 22 -3.29 -17.77 10.91
N PHE A 23 -4.38 -17.13 11.29
CA PHE A 23 -4.59 -16.65 12.67
C PHE A 23 -4.68 -17.79 13.68
N GLN A 24 -5.23 -18.93 13.30
CA GLN A 24 -5.21 -20.13 14.16
C GLN A 24 -3.77 -20.55 14.50
N SER A 25 -2.86 -20.51 13.54
CA SER A 25 -1.47 -20.93 13.74
C SER A 25 -0.61 -19.82 14.37
N CYS A 26 -0.60 -18.60 13.82
CA CYS A 26 0.30 -17.54 14.27
C CYS A 26 -0.08 -16.94 15.62
N PHE A 27 -1.38 -16.85 15.93
CA PHE A 27 -1.87 -16.36 17.22
C PHE A 27 -2.25 -17.48 18.20
N ARG A 28 -2.26 -18.75 17.74
CA ARG A 28 -2.76 -19.90 18.49
C ARG A 28 -4.17 -19.64 19.02
N PHE A 29 -5.02 -19.10 18.14
CA PHE A 29 -6.37 -18.67 18.48
C PHE A 29 -7.38 -19.74 18.04
N GLU A 30 -8.43 -19.94 18.86
CA GLU A 30 -9.47 -20.93 18.60
C GLU A 30 -10.31 -20.49 17.39
N LYS A 31 -10.54 -21.40 16.43
CA LYS A 31 -11.27 -21.10 15.19
C LYS A 31 -12.67 -20.54 15.47
N GLU A 32 -13.35 -21.07 16.47
CA GLU A 32 -14.72 -20.70 16.86
C GLU A 32 -14.83 -19.27 17.39
N LYS A 33 -13.70 -18.66 17.75
CA LYS A 33 -13.58 -17.27 18.20
C LYS A 33 -13.08 -16.33 17.12
N ILE A 34 -12.78 -16.83 15.92
CA ILE A 34 -12.43 -16.01 14.77
C ILE A 34 -13.70 -15.70 13.99
N LEU A 35 -14.04 -14.42 13.92
CA LEU A 35 -15.22 -13.92 13.22
C LEU A 35 -14.79 -13.46 11.83
N GLU A 36 -15.18 -14.21 10.81
CA GLU A 36 -14.83 -13.94 9.40
C GLU A 36 -15.88 -13.04 8.77
N TYR A 37 -15.84 -11.74 9.11
CA TYR A 37 -16.82 -10.73 8.70
C TYR A 37 -16.20 -9.57 7.91
N GLY A 38 -14.93 -9.62 7.62
CA GLY A 38 -14.19 -8.49 7.06
C GLY A 38 -13.73 -7.49 8.13
N TYR A 39 -12.98 -6.49 7.68
CA TYR A 39 -12.54 -5.42 8.54
C TYR A 39 -13.44 -4.19 8.38
N PRO A 40 -14.07 -3.67 9.46
CA PRO A 40 -14.91 -2.46 9.40
C PRO A 40 -14.17 -1.23 8.86
N ALA A 41 -12.84 -1.19 8.96
CA ALA A 41 -12.03 -0.14 8.36
C ALA A 41 -12.17 -0.06 6.82
N ASN A 42 -12.59 -1.16 6.17
CA ASN A 42 -12.76 -1.22 4.72
C ASN A 42 -14.17 -0.77 4.26
N ASP A 43 -15.15 -0.64 5.17
CA ASP A 43 -16.53 -0.25 4.85
C ASP A 43 -16.64 1.06 4.07
N PRO A 44 -15.83 2.13 4.36
CA PRO A 44 -15.89 3.38 3.60
C PRO A 44 -15.65 3.21 2.10
N MET A 45 -14.88 2.18 1.67
CA MET A 45 -14.62 1.92 0.26
C MET A 45 -15.86 1.42 -0.50
N TYR A 46 -16.87 0.94 0.22
CA TYR A 46 -18.16 0.48 -0.33
C TYR A 46 -19.31 1.46 -0.09
N ALA A 47 -19.04 2.57 0.62
CA ALA A 47 -20.08 3.55 0.94
C ALA A 47 -20.67 4.20 -0.33
N PRO A 48 -22.00 4.43 -0.38
CA PRO A 48 -22.64 5.03 -1.54
C PRO A 48 -22.14 6.44 -1.89
N ASP A 49 -21.67 7.18 -0.90
CA ASP A 49 -21.15 8.55 -0.99
C ASP A 49 -19.62 8.63 -1.06
N ARG A 50 -18.93 7.50 -1.30
CA ARG A 50 -17.47 7.42 -1.33
C ARG A 50 -16.81 8.43 -2.27
N GLU A 51 -17.43 8.73 -3.42
CA GLU A 51 -16.90 9.70 -4.37
C GLU A 51 -16.98 11.13 -3.82
N GLU A 52 -18.06 11.47 -3.09
CA GLU A 52 -18.18 12.77 -2.41
C GLU A 52 -17.15 12.88 -1.28
N GLN A 53 -16.96 11.80 -0.51
CA GLN A 53 -15.93 11.74 0.53
C GLN A 53 -14.54 11.91 -0.07
N ALA A 54 -14.21 11.20 -1.15
CA ALA A 54 -12.94 11.34 -1.86
C ALA A 54 -12.68 12.79 -2.33
N ALA A 55 -13.69 13.47 -2.84
CA ALA A 55 -13.56 14.88 -3.24
C ALA A 55 -13.23 15.81 -2.06
N LYS A 56 -13.88 15.59 -0.90
CA LYS A 56 -13.61 16.35 0.34
C LYS A 56 -12.20 16.09 0.88
N ILE A 57 -11.74 14.84 0.80
CA ILE A 57 -10.39 14.46 1.24
C ILE A 57 -9.34 15.10 0.35
N LYS A 58 -9.50 15.07 -0.99
CA LYS A 58 -8.61 15.78 -1.93
C LYS A 58 -8.52 17.27 -1.60
N GLU A 59 -9.65 17.91 -1.37
CA GLU A 59 -9.71 19.33 -0.99
C GLU A 59 -8.95 19.60 0.32
N LYS A 60 -9.17 18.78 1.35
CA LYS A 60 -8.48 18.88 2.65
C LYS A 60 -6.97 18.75 2.53
N LEU A 61 -6.50 17.90 1.62
CA LEU A 61 -5.06 17.68 1.35
C LEU A 61 -4.47 18.66 0.33
N GLY A 62 -5.27 19.58 -0.22
CA GLY A 62 -4.82 20.56 -1.22
C GLY A 62 -4.53 19.92 -2.58
N ILE A 63 -5.05 18.73 -2.87
CA ILE A 63 -4.86 18.04 -4.14
C ILE A 63 -5.83 18.59 -5.18
N PRO A 64 -5.35 19.09 -6.35
CA PRO A 64 -6.22 19.57 -7.40
C PRO A 64 -7.21 18.49 -7.89
N LYS A 65 -8.46 18.90 -8.18
CA LYS A 65 -9.53 17.96 -8.55
C LYS A 65 -9.27 17.23 -9.87
N ASP A 66 -8.56 17.86 -10.77
CA ASP A 66 -8.20 17.35 -12.09
C ASP A 66 -6.98 16.44 -12.09
N LYS A 67 -6.23 16.38 -10.99
CA LYS A 67 -5.08 15.49 -10.84
C LYS A 67 -5.50 14.10 -10.40
N LYS A 68 -4.88 13.09 -10.99
CA LYS A 68 -4.90 11.72 -10.48
C LYS A 68 -3.89 11.56 -9.34
N VAL A 69 -4.09 10.57 -8.50
CA VAL A 69 -3.26 10.36 -7.31
C VAL A 69 -2.58 9.00 -7.38
N ILE A 70 -1.27 9.02 -7.27
CA ILE A 70 -0.45 7.82 -7.04
C ILE A 70 -0.16 7.76 -5.54
N LEU A 71 -0.65 6.73 -4.85
CA LEU A 71 -0.28 6.48 -3.45
C LEU A 71 1.01 5.65 -3.41
N TYR A 72 2.05 6.17 -2.76
CA TYR A 72 3.27 5.41 -2.47
C TYR A 72 3.32 5.05 -0.99
N ALA A 73 3.20 3.76 -0.68
CA ALA A 73 3.13 3.24 0.68
C ALA A 73 4.08 2.04 0.86
N PRO A 74 5.40 2.26 0.93
CA PRO A 74 6.38 1.19 1.08
C PRO A 74 6.46 0.66 2.51
N THR A 75 6.95 -0.58 2.65
CA THR A 75 7.31 -1.19 3.93
C THR A 75 8.58 -0.53 4.50
N TRP A 76 8.55 -0.28 5.80
CA TRP A 76 9.75 0.12 6.54
C TRP A 76 10.84 -0.98 6.49
N ARG A 77 12.10 -0.58 6.32
CA ARG A 77 13.26 -1.47 6.34
C ARG A 77 13.96 -1.38 7.70
N ASP A 78 13.88 -2.46 8.48
CA ASP A 78 14.47 -2.55 9.83
C ASP A 78 16.01 -2.51 9.81
N ASP A 79 16.64 -2.79 8.67
CA ASP A 79 18.09 -2.85 8.48
C ASP A 79 18.69 -1.58 7.89
N GLN A 80 17.88 -0.59 7.56
CA GLN A 80 18.35 0.73 7.11
C GLN A 80 18.58 1.67 8.30
N PHE A 81 19.42 1.25 9.25
CA PHE A 81 19.89 2.13 10.32
C PHE A 81 20.99 3.03 9.79
N TYR A 82 20.74 4.32 9.74
CA TYR A 82 21.77 5.31 9.56
C TYR A 82 22.44 5.59 10.91
N GLU A 83 23.79 5.70 10.90
CA GLU A 83 24.53 6.10 12.11
C GLU A 83 24.03 7.46 12.58
N ALA A 84 23.92 7.63 13.90
CA ALA A 84 23.43 8.86 14.50
C ALA A 84 24.28 10.06 14.02
N GLY A 85 23.68 10.95 13.21
CA GLY A 85 24.34 12.15 12.68
C GLY A 85 24.43 12.24 11.15
N GLN A 86 24.03 11.22 10.40
CA GLN A 86 23.91 11.33 8.93
C GLN A 86 22.45 11.62 8.57
N TYR A 87 22.15 12.87 8.29
CA TYR A 87 20.85 13.34 7.80
C TYR A 87 20.84 13.23 6.27
N GLY A 88 20.11 12.30 5.74
CA GLY A 88 19.93 12.16 4.30
C GLY A 88 19.32 10.81 3.96
N PHE A 89 18.03 10.61 4.27
CA PHE A 89 17.27 9.49 3.73
C PHE A 89 16.83 9.88 2.31
N GLU A 90 17.16 9.04 1.34
CA GLU A 90 16.60 9.13 -0.02
C GLU A 90 15.60 8.00 -0.22
N LEU A 91 14.52 8.32 -0.91
CA LEU A 91 13.56 7.29 -1.32
C LEU A 91 14.19 6.47 -2.47
N ASP A 92 14.05 5.16 -2.42
CA ASP A 92 14.47 4.30 -3.54
C ASP A 92 13.68 4.59 -4.82
N LEU A 93 12.45 5.09 -4.68
CA LEU A 93 11.63 5.58 -5.77
C LEU A 93 12.15 6.94 -6.26
N ASP A 94 12.48 7.03 -7.54
CA ASP A 94 12.95 8.27 -8.18
C ASP A 94 11.80 9.27 -8.38
N VAL A 95 11.56 10.08 -7.35
CA VAL A 95 10.48 11.07 -7.34
C VAL A 95 10.70 12.20 -8.37
N ASN A 96 11.97 12.59 -8.62
CA ASN A 96 12.28 13.62 -9.62
C ASN A 96 11.81 13.15 -11.01
N ARG A 97 12.15 11.93 -11.37
CA ARG A 97 11.76 11.36 -12.65
C ARG A 97 10.25 11.19 -12.77
N LEU A 98 9.58 10.76 -11.71
CA LEU A 98 8.11 10.68 -11.70
C LEU A 98 7.48 12.08 -11.89
N GLN A 99 8.05 13.11 -11.28
CA GLN A 99 7.60 14.49 -11.45
C GLN A 99 7.79 14.98 -12.90
N GLU A 100 8.95 14.71 -13.51
CA GLU A 100 9.24 15.08 -14.89
C GLU A 100 8.28 14.42 -15.90
N GLU A 101 7.96 13.13 -15.68
CA GLU A 101 7.16 12.33 -16.60
C GLU A 101 5.65 12.50 -16.40
N PHE A 102 5.20 12.74 -15.16
CA PHE A 102 3.77 12.64 -14.80
C PHE A 102 3.25 13.85 -14.01
N GLY A 103 4.07 14.84 -13.71
CA GLY A 103 3.67 15.99 -12.88
C GLY A 103 2.49 16.79 -13.43
N ASP A 104 2.25 16.74 -14.73
CA ASP A 104 1.10 17.40 -15.35
C ASP A 104 -0.23 16.66 -15.10
N GLU A 105 -0.19 15.35 -14.87
CA GLU A 105 -1.40 14.50 -14.74
C GLU A 105 -1.62 14.00 -13.32
N TYR A 106 -0.54 13.74 -12.58
CA TYR A 106 -0.59 13.07 -11.28
C TYR A 106 -0.02 13.92 -10.15
N VAL A 107 -0.44 13.57 -8.93
CA VAL A 107 0.19 13.94 -7.67
C VAL A 107 0.67 12.65 -7.00
N LEU A 108 1.85 12.66 -6.41
CA LEU A 108 2.40 11.56 -5.62
C LEU A 108 2.07 11.79 -4.13
N LEU A 109 1.15 10.98 -3.61
CA LEU A 109 0.77 10.96 -2.20
C LEU A 109 1.67 9.97 -1.46
N LEU A 110 2.45 10.46 -0.51
CA LEU A 110 3.41 9.67 0.24
C LEU A 110 2.80 9.21 1.58
N ARG A 111 2.79 7.91 1.84
CA ARG A 111 2.45 7.32 3.12
C ARG A 111 3.66 6.55 3.67
N LEU A 112 4.56 7.27 4.29
CA LEU A 112 5.83 6.76 4.79
C LEU A 112 5.75 6.49 6.30
N HIS A 113 6.69 5.68 6.79
CA HIS A 113 6.82 5.49 8.23
C HIS A 113 7.31 6.79 8.89
N TYR A 114 6.78 7.14 10.06
CA TYR A 114 7.06 8.40 10.74
C TYR A 114 8.55 8.67 10.99
N PHE A 115 9.39 7.64 11.13
CA PHE A 115 10.83 7.80 11.25
C PHE A 115 11.51 8.36 9.98
N ILE A 116 10.89 8.23 8.82
CA ILE A 116 11.44 8.69 7.55
C ILE A 116 11.03 10.14 7.29
N VAL A 117 9.78 10.48 7.59
CA VAL A 117 9.16 11.76 7.21
C VAL A 117 9.97 12.95 7.71
N ASP A 118 10.41 12.90 8.97
CA ASP A 118 11.20 13.97 9.60
C ASP A 118 12.59 14.18 8.96
N GLN A 119 13.03 13.24 8.10
CA GLN A 119 14.34 13.25 7.46
C GLN A 119 14.27 13.62 5.97
N LEU A 120 13.06 13.64 5.39
CA LEU A 120 12.85 13.94 3.97
C LEU A 120 12.50 15.42 3.76
N ASP A 121 13.27 16.08 2.90
CA ASP A 121 12.89 17.38 2.38
C ASP A 121 12.02 17.21 1.14
N LEU A 122 10.71 17.24 1.33
CA LEU A 122 9.73 17.15 0.25
C LEU A 122 9.51 18.48 -0.49
N SER A 123 9.99 19.59 0.06
CA SER A 123 9.81 20.92 -0.54
C SER A 123 10.43 21.04 -1.94
N LYS A 124 11.46 20.24 -2.22
CA LYS A 124 12.13 20.19 -3.52
C LYS A 124 11.25 19.68 -4.67
N TYR A 125 10.16 18.97 -4.35
CA TYR A 125 9.23 18.41 -5.34
C TYR A 125 7.98 19.28 -5.55
N GLY A 126 7.88 20.43 -4.87
CA GLY A 126 6.76 21.38 -4.99
C GLY A 126 5.40 20.72 -4.81
N ASP A 127 4.46 21.07 -5.69
CA ASP A 127 3.07 20.59 -5.63
C ASP A 127 2.89 19.16 -6.17
N PHE A 128 3.97 18.52 -6.66
CA PHE A 128 3.90 17.13 -7.14
C PHE A 128 3.75 16.13 -6.00
N THR A 129 4.31 16.41 -4.82
CA THR A 129 4.23 15.52 -3.67
C THR A 129 3.33 16.08 -2.57
N VAL A 130 2.53 15.20 -1.99
CA VAL A 130 1.73 15.47 -0.79
C VAL A 130 2.10 14.47 0.30
N ASP A 131 2.39 14.97 1.50
CA ASP A 131 2.68 14.12 2.66
C ASP A 131 1.37 13.68 3.33
N GLY A 132 1.04 12.41 3.19
CA GLY A 132 -0.05 11.74 3.88
C GLY A 132 0.39 10.89 5.08
N SER A 133 1.68 10.95 5.48
CA SER A 133 2.24 10.04 6.48
C SER A 133 1.64 10.25 7.88
N SER A 134 1.26 11.46 8.21
CA SER A 134 0.60 11.82 9.47
C SER A 134 -0.94 11.83 9.39
N TYR A 135 -1.52 11.49 8.23
CA TYR A 135 -2.98 11.44 8.08
C TYR A 135 -3.56 10.29 8.91
N ASP A 136 -4.64 10.54 9.65
CA ASP A 136 -5.15 9.60 10.66
C ASP A 136 -5.63 8.28 10.06
N ASP A 137 -6.45 8.33 9.00
CA ASP A 137 -7.06 7.14 8.38
C ASP A 137 -6.49 6.86 7.00
N ILE A 138 -5.81 5.73 6.86
CA ILE A 138 -5.24 5.30 5.58
C ILE A 138 -6.33 4.98 4.54
N THR A 139 -7.54 4.59 4.97
CA THR A 139 -8.66 4.28 4.08
C THR A 139 -9.09 5.52 3.28
N ASP A 140 -9.04 6.70 3.90
CA ASP A 140 -9.26 7.97 3.22
C ASP A 140 -8.25 8.19 2.07
N LEU A 141 -6.97 7.81 2.31
CA LEU A 141 -5.93 7.91 1.29
C LEU A 141 -6.14 6.89 0.16
N TYR A 142 -6.66 5.71 0.47
CA TYR A 142 -7.06 4.74 -0.56
C TYR A 142 -8.19 5.27 -1.43
N LEU A 143 -9.22 5.88 -0.84
CA LEU A 143 -10.37 6.41 -1.58
C LEU A 143 -9.97 7.41 -2.66
N ILE A 144 -8.99 8.27 -2.39
CA ILE A 144 -8.56 9.32 -3.33
C ILE A 144 -7.51 8.86 -4.34
N SER A 145 -6.93 7.67 -4.16
CA SER A 145 -5.80 7.20 -4.98
C SER A 145 -6.27 6.41 -6.19
N ASP A 146 -5.76 6.74 -7.37
CA ASP A 146 -6.08 6.07 -8.64
C ASP A 146 -5.23 4.82 -8.87
N MET A 147 -4.03 4.76 -8.25
CA MET A 147 -3.17 3.58 -8.20
C MET A 147 -2.34 3.56 -6.92
N LEU A 148 -1.88 2.38 -6.55
CA LEU A 148 -0.97 2.13 -5.43
C LEU A 148 0.39 1.67 -5.96
N ILE A 149 1.47 2.30 -5.50
CA ILE A 149 2.83 1.76 -5.57
C ILE A 149 3.20 1.33 -4.16
N THR A 150 3.51 0.06 -4.00
CA THR A 150 3.93 -0.51 -2.71
C THR A 150 4.98 -1.60 -2.93
N ASP A 151 5.33 -2.35 -1.91
CA ASP A 151 6.26 -3.46 -1.99
C ASP A 151 5.72 -4.70 -1.24
N TYR A 152 6.14 -4.94 0.00
CA TYR A 152 5.75 -6.08 0.84
C TYR A 152 4.73 -5.72 1.91
N SER A 153 4.24 -4.47 1.89
CA SER A 153 3.28 -3.95 2.85
C SER A 153 1.91 -4.59 2.67
N SER A 154 1.26 -4.93 3.77
CA SER A 154 -0.11 -5.48 3.76
C SER A 154 -1.18 -4.51 3.24
N VAL A 155 -0.85 -3.24 3.02
CA VAL A 155 -1.78 -2.22 2.50
C VAL A 155 -2.43 -2.60 1.17
N PHE A 156 -1.77 -3.44 0.36
CA PHE A 156 -2.34 -3.86 -0.91
C PHE A 156 -3.55 -4.78 -0.77
N PHE A 157 -3.70 -5.52 0.33
CA PHE A 157 -4.90 -6.31 0.59
C PHE A 157 -6.12 -5.41 0.79
N ASP A 158 -5.97 -4.36 1.62
CA ASP A 158 -7.06 -3.41 1.85
C ASP A 158 -7.36 -2.61 0.58
N TYR A 159 -6.32 -2.10 -0.10
CA TYR A 159 -6.45 -1.32 -1.33
C TYR A 159 -7.14 -2.11 -2.46
N ALA A 160 -6.95 -3.43 -2.51
CA ALA A 160 -7.56 -4.29 -3.52
C ALA A 160 -9.09 -4.28 -3.50
N ASN A 161 -9.73 -3.90 -2.38
CA ASN A 161 -11.17 -3.68 -2.30
C ASN A 161 -11.68 -2.66 -3.32
N LEU A 162 -10.84 -1.72 -3.76
CA LEU A 162 -11.19 -0.70 -4.76
C LEU A 162 -11.07 -1.19 -6.21
N LYS A 163 -10.47 -2.36 -6.45
CA LYS A 163 -10.14 -2.90 -7.80
C LYS A 163 -9.37 -1.92 -8.68
N ARG A 164 -8.51 -1.11 -8.06
CA ARG A 164 -7.61 -0.17 -8.72
C ARG A 164 -6.21 -0.76 -8.86
N PRO A 165 -5.38 -0.31 -9.83
CA PRO A 165 -4.06 -0.90 -10.08
C PRO A 165 -3.14 -0.88 -8.86
N VAL A 166 -2.40 -1.97 -8.67
CA VAL A 166 -1.30 -2.07 -7.71
C VAL A 166 -0.02 -2.39 -8.47
N LEU A 167 1.01 -1.59 -8.25
CA LEU A 167 2.36 -1.78 -8.76
C LEU A 167 3.28 -2.14 -7.60
N TYR A 168 4.01 -3.24 -7.71
CA TYR A 168 4.86 -3.73 -6.62
C TYR A 168 6.32 -3.38 -6.92
N TYR A 169 6.80 -2.25 -6.36
CA TYR A 169 8.20 -1.83 -6.49
C TYR A 169 9.06 -2.58 -5.48
N THR A 170 9.64 -3.69 -5.93
CA THR A 170 10.33 -4.69 -5.12
C THR A 170 11.82 -4.77 -5.45
N TYR A 171 12.51 -3.63 -5.46
CA TYR A 171 13.92 -3.48 -5.83
C TYR A 171 14.90 -4.36 -5.02
N ASP A 172 14.50 -4.81 -3.84
CA ASP A 172 15.28 -5.65 -2.94
C ASP A 172 14.64 -7.04 -2.68
N LEU A 173 13.85 -7.56 -3.63
CA LEU A 173 13.03 -8.78 -3.48
C LEU A 173 13.78 -9.97 -2.92
N ASP A 174 14.96 -10.30 -3.48
CA ASP A 174 15.73 -11.45 -3.04
C ASP A 174 16.21 -11.30 -1.58
N LYS A 175 16.68 -10.11 -1.22
CA LYS A 175 17.10 -9.81 0.14
C LYS A 175 15.93 -9.90 1.13
N TYR A 176 14.78 -9.34 0.76
CA TYR A 176 13.62 -9.35 1.63
C TYR A 176 13.07 -10.77 1.83
N ARG A 177 12.95 -11.55 0.75
CA ARG A 177 12.44 -12.93 0.77
C ARG A 177 13.35 -13.88 1.54
N ASP A 178 14.67 -13.82 1.27
CA ASP A 178 15.59 -14.88 1.69
C ASP A 178 16.35 -14.54 2.99
N VAL A 179 16.44 -13.27 3.37
CA VAL A 179 17.21 -12.81 4.53
C VAL A 179 16.37 -12.13 5.60
N LEU A 180 15.46 -11.24 5.22
CA LEU A 180 14.72 -10.41 6.20
C LEU A 180 13.45 -11.10 6.70
N ARG A 181 12.56 -11.47 5.78
CA ARG A 181 11.27 -12.10 6.10
C ARG A 181 10.86 -13.04 4.96
N GLY A 182 10.01 -13.99 5.22
CA GLY A 182 9.40 -14.80 4.16
C GLY A 182 8.02 -14.27 3.77
N PHE A 183 7.40 -14.94 2.79
CA PHE A 183 6.05 -14.63 2.34
C PHE A 183 5.12 -15.82 2.53
N TYR A 184 3.85 -15.54 2.80
CA TYR A 184 2.79 -16.56 2.76
C TYR A 184 2.24 -16.76 1.35
N LEU A 185 2.48 -15.80 0.44
CA LEU A 185 2.05 -15.81 -0.95
C LEU A 185 3.25 -16.00 -1.88
N ASP A 186 3.00 -16.60 -3.04
CA ASP A 186 3.93 -16.56 -4.16
C ASP A 186 3.78 -15.20 -4.86
N MET A 187 4.77 -14.31 -4.64
CA MET A 187 4.71 -12.93 -5.13
C MET A 187 4.57 -12.85 -6.65
N GLU A 188 5.13 -13.82 -7.39
CA GLU A 188 5.05 -13.82 -8.86
C GLU A 188 3.70 -14.29 -9.39
N LYS A 189 3.02 -15.18 -8.65
CA LYS A 189 1.79 -15.84 -9.10
C LYS A 189 0.53 -15.29 -8.47
N ASP A 190 0.59 -14.94 -7.17
CA ASP A 190 -0.61 -14.60 -6.42
C ASP A 190 -0.96 -13.10 -6.50
N LEU A 191 0.01 -12.21 -6.76
CA LEU A 191 -0.23 -10.77 -6.70
C LEU A 191 -1.00 -10.23 -7.92
N PRO A 192 -1.93 -9.27 -7.71
CA PRO A 192 -2.79 -8.70 -8.77
C PRO A 192 -2.12 -7.56 -9.56
N GLY A 193 -0.80 -7.55 -9.67
CA GLY A 193 -0.04 -6.54 -10.38
C GLY A 193 1.41 -6.97 -10.64
N PRO A 194 2.18 -6.21 -11.43
CA PRO A 194 3.55 -6.54 -11.77
C PRO A 194 4.52 -6.31 -10.61
N LEU A 195 5.53 -7.18 -10.51
CA LEU A 195 6.73 -6.92 -9.73
C LEU A 195 7.67 -6.06 -10.58
N LEU A 196 8.14 -4.96 -10.02
CA LEU A 196 9.00 -3.97 -10.66
C LEU A 196 10.28 -3.84 -9.83
N LEU A 197 11.42 -4.01 -10.46
CA LEU A 197 12.72 -4.04 -9.77
C LEU A 197 13.49 -2.74 -9.91
N THR A 198 13.11 -1.91 -10.90
CA THR A 198 13.82 -0.68 -11.24
C THR A 198 12.86 0.51 -11.38
N ASN A 199 13.39 1.72 -11.23
CA ASN A 199 12.62 2.94 -11.49
C ASN A 199 12.17 3.06 -12.95
N ASP A 200 12.95 2.53 -13.91
CA ASP A 200 12.56 2.46 -15.32
C ASP A 200 11.28 1.64 -15.50
N GLU A 201 11.22 0.47 -14.87
CA GLU A 201 10.03 -0.40 -14.90
C GLU A 201 8.81 0.28 -14.25
N VAL A 202 9.01 1.05 -13.17
CA VAL A 202 7.92 1.81 -12.54
C VAL A 202 7.36 2.85 -13.50
N VAL A 203 8.23 3.64 -14.14
CA VAL A 203 7.81 4.66 -15.12
C VAL A 203 7.08 4.01 -16.30
N ASP A 204 7.63 2.92 -16.85
CA ASP A 204 7.02 2.20 -17.95
C ASP A 204 5.66 1.58 -17.58
N ALA A 205 5.53 1.07 -16.35
CA ALA A 205 4.28 0.54 -15.84
C ALA A 205 3.20 1.63 -15.73
N ILE A 206 3.53 2.81 -15.21
CA ILE A 206 2.59 3.92 -15.13
C ILE A 206 2.17 4.37 -16.54
N LYS A 207 3.11 4.53 -17.48
CA LYS A 207 2.82 4.86 -18.89
C LYS A 207 1.88 3.84 -19.56
N ASN A 208 1.96 2.58 -19.17
CA ASN A 208 1.19 1.49 -19.76
C ASN A 208 0.10 0.97 -18.81
N ILE A 209 -0.39 1.79 -17.87
CA ILE A 209 -1.27 1.33 -16.78
C ILE A 209 -2.54 0.62 -17.28
N ASP A 210 -3.12 1.07 -18.38
CA ASP A 210 -4.33 0.43 -18.95
C ASP A 210 -4.05 -0.95 -19.55
N LYS A 211 -2.85 -1.17 -20.11
CA LYS A 211 -2.42 -2.50 -20.56
C LYS A 211 -2.19 -3.43 -19.36
N ILE A 212 -1.61 -2.91 -18.29
CA ILE A 212 -1.39 -3.67 -17.04
C ILE A 212 -2.74 -4.08 -16.44
N LYS A 213 -3.71 -3.17 -16.35
CA LYS A 213 -5.07 -3.51 -15.89
C LYS A 213 -5.67 -4.68 -16.66
N GLU A 214 -5.57 -4.66 -17.99
CA GLU A 214 -6.12 -5.73 -18.82
C GLU A 214 -5.32 -7.03 -18.65
N GLN A 215 -3.99 -6.96 -18.60
CA GLN A 215 -3.10 -8.11 -18.42
C GLN A 215 -3.35 -8.83 -17.08
N TYR A 216 -3.59 -8.07 -16.00
CA TYR A 216 -3.75 -8.61 -14.65
C TYR A 216 -5.22 -8.80 -14.23
N LYS A 217 -6.18 -8.54 -15.12
CA LYS A 217 -7.60 -8.54 -14.82
C LYS A 217 -8.10 -9.82 -14.15
N ASP A 218 -7.81 -10.98 -14.75
CA ASP A 218 -8.27 -12.26 -14.22
C ASP A 218 -7.60 -12.59 -12.88
N ARG A 219 -6.29 -12.34 -12.77
CA ARG A 219 -5.54 -12.52 -11.53
C ARG A 219 -6.04 -11.57 -10.43
N TYR A 220 -6.39 -10.35 -10.79
CA TYR A 220 -6.95 -9.39 -9.84
C TYR A 220 -8.31 -9.86 -9.32
N GLU A 221 -9.16 -10.40 -10.18
CA GLU A 221 -10.46 -10.95 -9.78
C GLU A 221 -10.29 -12.17 -8.86
N GLU A 222 -9.35 -13.08 -9.16
CA GLU A 222 -9.00 -14.21 -8.29
C GLU A 222 -8.51 -13.72 -6.91
N PHE A 223 -7.60 -12.71 -6.91
CA PHE A 223 -7.09 -12.10 -5.69
C PHE A 223 -8.21 -11.46 -4.86
N TYR A 224 -9.05 -10.66 -5.50
CA TYR A 224 -10.18 -10.01 -4.85
C TYR A 224 -11.13 -11.03 -4.22
N ASN A 225 -11.52 -12.07 -4.95
CA ASN A 225 -12.43 -13.10 -4.43
C ASN A 225 -11.81 -13.93 -3.29
N ARG A 226 -10.48 -13.97 -3.19
CA ARG A 226 -9.77 -14.72 -2.16
C ARG A 226 -9.53 -13.91 -0.88
N PHE A 227 -9.33 -12.59 -1.02
CA PHE A 227 -8.80 -11.77 0.08
C PHE A 227 -9.69 -10.57 0.47
N CYS A 228 -10.61 -10.12 -0.39
CA CYS A 228 -11.56 -9.04 -0.15
C CYS A 228 -12.99 -9.61 -0.04
#